data_fe26e2c562c42bb57e291c34f0be088f
#
_entry.id   fe26e2c562c42bb57e291c34f0be088f
#
_cell.length_a   1.000
_cell.length_b   1.000
_cell.length_c   1.000
_cell.angle_alpha   90.00
_cell.angle_beta   90.00
_cell.angle_gamma   90.00
#
_symmetry.space_group_name_H-M   'P 1'
#
loop_
_entity.id
_entity.type
_entity.pdbx_description
1 polymer ?
#
loop_
_entity_poly.entity_id
_entity_poly.type
_entity_poly.pdbx_seq_one_letter_code
_entity_poly.pdbx_strand_id
1 'polypeptide(L)'
;MREGRKKGYEQREADRRMRQDIERQNMTRKERKEAKKREKKRLKAKRARNKEFARVTYVFVGLFLVLLGYIGYFQVKKSQDIIRSPYNARQNSNAKRVTRGTIVDKNGNVLAKTDTAADGSETREYPYGNAFAHVVGYNVQGKSGIESLGNYDLLTSDENFLIKLKNEFQDKKNMGNTVVTTLDADLQEAAYQALGDKKGAVVAMEPKTGKILAMVSKPDFDPNTVEENWNSLSSDTNSVLLNRATQGQYAPGSTFKVVTLLEFMRENPDYSSYSYNCTGSIENSGIKIHCYNGH
;
A
#
# COMPACT_ATOMS: atom_id res chain seq x y z
N MET A 1 6.02 -51.76 27.16
CA MET A 1 7.42 -51.36 27.37
C MET A 1 7.63 -50.05 28.17
N ARG A 2 6.74 -49.04 28.13
CA ARG A 2 6.89 -47.78 28.88
C ARG A 2 6.65 -47.89 30.40
N GLU A 3 5.71 -48.71 30.84
CA GLU A 3 5.40 -48.90 32.28
C GLU A 3 6.50 -49.58 33.08
N GLY A 4 7.20 -50.57 32.53
CA GLY A 4 8.31 -51.25 33.20
C GLY A 4 9.51 -50.32 33.45
N ARG A 5 9.77 -49.34 32.54
CA ARG A 5 10.83 -48.34 32.73
C ARG A 5 10.48 -47.32 33.84
N LYS A 6 9.21 -46.96 33.98
CA LYS A 6 8.73 -46.00 35.00
C LYS A 6 8.84 -46.61 36.40
N LYS A 7 8.39 -47.86 36.61
CA LYS A 7 8.54 -48.62 37.88
C LYS A 7 10.01 -48.79 38.26
N GLY A 8 10.89 -49.12 37.30
CA GLY A 8 12.32 -49.25 37.57
C GLY A 8 13.00 -47.93 37.94
N TYR A 9 12.51 -46.78 37.43
CA TYR A 9 13.02 -45.47 37.80
C TYR A 9 12.59 -45.04 39.21
N GLU A 10 11.33 -45.24 39.55
CA GLU A 10 10.75 -44.97 40.88
C GLU A 10 11.42 -45.82 41.98
N GLN A 11 11.69 -47.09 41.71
CA GLN A 11 12.38 -47.98 42.62
C GLN A 11 13.82 -47.58 42.89
N ARG A 12 14.56 -47.16 41.83
CA ARG A 12 15.92 -46.63 41.98
C ARG A 12 15.97 -45.31 42.77
N GLU A 13 14.94 -44.50 42.62
CA GLU A 13 14.84 -43.23 43.35
C GLU A 13 14.51 -43.47 44.83
N ALA A 14 13.64 -44.47 45.15
CA ALA A 14 13.34 -44.91 46.53
C ALA A 14 14.58 -45.49 47.21
N ASP A 15 15.34 -46.36 46.53
CA ASP A 15 16.58 -46.92 47.03
C ASP A 15 17.66 -45.87 47.30
N ARG A 16 17.75 -44.84 46.46
CA ARG A 16 18.65 -43.69 46.66
C ARG A 16 18.25 -42.85 47.88
N ARG A 17 16.98 -42.63 48.10
CA ARG A 17 16.47 -41.89 49.27
C ARG A 17 16.76 -42.67 50.56
N MET A 18 16.50 -43.98 50.56
CA MET A 18 16.77 -44.86 51.70
C MET A 18 18.26 -44.89 52.08
N ARG A 19 19.17 -45.02 51.12
CA ARG A 19 20.62 -44.93 51.34
C ARG A 19 21.06 -43.57 51.90
N GLN A 20 20.49 -42.48 51.41
CA GLN A 20 20.78 -41.14 51.91
C GLN A 20 20.29 -40.95 53.36
N ASP A 21 19.18 -41.52 53.71
CA ASP A 21 18.65 -41.46 55.07
C ASP A 21 19.49 -42.30 56.05
N ILE A 22 19.96 -43.48 55.65
CA ILE A 22 20.89 -44.31 56.44
C ILE A 22 22.24 -43.57 56.64
N GLU A 23 22.80 -42.99 55.59
CA GLU A 23 24.01 -42.17 55.67
C GLU A 23 23.83 -40.97 56.60
N ARG A 24 22.67 -40.29 56.55
CA ARG A 24 22.35 -39.16 57.46
C ARG A 24 22.24 -39.58 58.93
N GLN A 25 21.72 -40.80 59.19
CA GLN A 25 21.64 -41.33 60.57
C GLN A 25 23.01 -41.62 61.14
N ASN A 26 23.96 -42.10 60.35
CA ASN A 26 25.31 -42.49 60.79
C ASN A 26 26.31 -41.33 60.85
N MET A 27 25.94 -40.13 60.42
CA MET A 27 26.82 -38.92 60.45
C MET A 27 26.99 -38.39 61.87
N THR A 28 28.22 -38.02 62.18
CA THR A 28 28.54 -37.29 63.43
C THR A 28 27.95 -35.87 63.39
N ARG A 29 27.79 -35.26 64.59
CA ARG A 29 27.21 -33.91 64.71
C ARG A 29 28.00 -32.84 63.91
N LYS A 30 29.31 -33.05 63.71
CA LYS A 30 30.19 -32.18 62.95
C LYS A 30 29.97 -32.31 61.43
N GLU A 31 29.90 -33.55 60.98
CA GLU A 31 29.64 -33.88 59.55
C GLU A 31 28.26 -33.41 59.10
N ARG A 32 27.24 -33.53 59.98
CA ARG A 32 25.89 -33.00 59.68
C ARG A 32 25.90 -31.46 59.51
N LYS A 33 26.70 -30.75 60.30
CA LYS A 33 26.84 -29.28 60.15
C LYS A 33 27.53 -28.92 58.84
N GLU A 34 28.58 -29.63 58.48
CA GLU A 34 29.33 -29.38 57.21
C GLU A 34 28.50 -29.77 56.00
N ALA A 35 27.76 -30.88 56.02
CA ALA A 35 26.84 -31.28 54.92
C ALA A 35 25.75 -30.22 54.68
N LYS A 36 25.11 -29.72 55.76
CA LYS A 36 24.15 -28.60 55.69
C LYS A 36 24.76 -27.33 55.13
N LYS A 37 26.00 -27.03 55.47
CA LYS A 37 26.72 -25.84 54.95
C LYS A 37 27.04 -25.97 53.47
N ARG A 38 27.47 -27.16 53.02
CA ARG A 38 27.71 -27.51 51.62
C ARG A 38 26.41 -27.48 50.79
N GLU A 39 25.34 -28.03 51.30
CA GLU A 39 24.02 -28.02 50.66
C GLU A 39 23.48 -26.59 50.50
N LYS A 40 23.58 -25.78 51.57
CA LYS A 40 23.17 -24.36 51.52
C LYS A 40 23.99 -23.55 50.49
N LYS A 41 25.31 -23.83 50.37
CA LYS A 41 26.20 -23.19 49.39
C LYS A 41 25.81 -23.62 47.95
N ARG A 42 25.49 -24.93 47.76
CA ARG A 42 25.06 -25.48 46.47
C ARG A 42 23.71 -24.94 46.02
N LEU A 43 22.75 -24.81 46.94
CA LEU A 43 21.45 -24.19 46.67
C LEU A 43 21.59 -22.69 46.35
N LYS A 44 22.47 -21.99 47.05
CA LYS A 44 22.75 -20.57 46.78
C LYS A 44 23.37 -20.36 45.38
N ALA A 45 24.33 -21.22 45.00
CA ALA A 45 24.95 -21.20 43.66
C ALA A 45 23.92 -21.59 42.56
N LYS A 46 23.07 -22.59 42.81
CA LYS A 46 22.00 -22.97 41.86
C LYS A 46 20.97 -21.83 41.68
N ARG A 47 20.60 -21.14 42.78
CA ARG A 47 19.70 -19.97 42.68
C ARG A 47 20.32 -18.80 41.95
N ALA A 48 21.62 -18.53 42.15
CA ALA A 48 22.34 -17.46 41.43
C ALA A 48 22.34 -17.76 39.92
N ARG A 49 22.74 -18.98 39.53
CA ARG A 49 22.74 -19.41 38.13
C ARG A 49 21.35 -19.34 37.50
N ASN A 50 20.30 -19.79 38.22
CA ASN A 50 18.93 -19.70 37.72
C ASN A 50 18.47 -18.23 37.52
N LYS A 51 18.95 -17.29 38.35
CA LYS A 51 18.65 -15.86 38.16
C LYS A 51 19.28 -15.30 36.89
N GLU A 52 20.48 -15.73 36.55
CA GLU A 52 21.16 -15.31 35.31
C GLU A 52 20.42 -15.87 34.08
N PHE A 53 20.10 -17.15 34.11
CA PHE A 53 19.28 -17.76 33.05
C PHE A 53 17.90 -17.08 32.93
N ALA A 54 17.25 -16.79 34.07
CA ALA A 54 15.97 -16.09 34.06
C ALA A 54 16.06 -14.69 33.43
N ARG A 55 17.14 -13.93 33.71
CA ARG A 55 17.36 -12.62 33.08
C ARG A 55 17.47 -12.75 31.56
N VAL A 56 18.29 -13.68 31.07
CA VAL A 56 18.44 -13.93 29.64
C VAL A 56 17.10 -14.35 29.02
N THR A 57 16.37 -15.24 29.68
CA THR A 57 15.05 -15.67 29.24
C THR A 57 14.08 -14.50 29.14
N TYR A 58 14.03 -13.62 30.14
CA TYR A 58 13.14 -12.44 30.09
C TYR A 58 13.52 -11.45 28.99
N VAL A 59 14.83 -11.29 28.69
CA VAL A 59 15.26 -10.48 27.55
C VAL A 59 14.73 -11.06 26.24
N PHE A 60 14.88 -12.38 26.02
CA PHE A 60 14.35 -13.02 24.82
C PHE A 60 12.82 -12.96 24.73
N VAL A 61 12.12 -13.19 25.86
CA VAL A 61 10.66 -13.05 25.92
C VAL A 61 10.25 -11.61 25.58
N GLY A 62 10.96 -10.61 26.13
CA GLY A 62 10.73 -9.20 25.82
C GLY A 62 10.91 -8.89 24.33
N LEU A 63 12.02 -9.33 23.73
CA LEU A 63 12.26 -9.20 22.30
C LEU A 63 11.18 -9.87 21.45
N PHE A 64 10.74 -11.06 21.86
CA PHE A 64 9.69 -11.78 21.16
C PHE A 64 8.34 -11.06 21.25
N LEU A 65 7.99 -10.48 22.41
CA LEU A 65 6.80 -9.68 22.57
C LEU A 65 6.83 -8.40 21.74
N VAL A 66 8.00 -7.73 21.65
CA VAL A 66 8.20 -6.59 20.76
C VAL A 66 8.00 -6.98 19.30
N LEU A 67 8.55 -8.14 18.87
CA LEU A 67 8.38 -8.66 17.52
C LEU A 67 6.91 -8.96 17.21
N LEU A 68 6.20 -9.62 18.13
CA LEU A 68 4.76 -9.89 17.98
C LEU A 68 3.96 -8.59 17.89
N GLY A 69 4.27 -7.61 18.73
CA GLY A 69 3.64 -6.28 18.68
C GLY A 69 3.89 -5.57 17.36
N TYR A 70 5.12 -5.66 16.83
CA TYR A 70 5.46 -5.10 15.52
C TYR A 70 4.74 -5.81 14.37
N ILE A 71 4.64 -7.15 14.41
CA ILE A 71 3.89 -7.92 13.40
C ILE A 71 2.41 -7.51 13.43
N GLY A 72 1.82 -7.38 14.62
CA GLY A 72 0.44 -6.89 14.76
C GLY A 72 0.25 -5.48 14.20
N TYR A 73 1.14 -4.56 14.54
CA TYR A 73 1.15 -3.20 13.98
C TYR A 73 1.28 -3.21 12.46
N PHE A 74 2.23 -4.00 11.93
CA PHE A 74 2.45 -4.13 10.50
C PHE A 74 1.19 -4.65 9.78
N GLN A 75 0.57 -5.71 10.33
CA GLN A 75 -0.63 -6.31 9.75
C GLN A 75 -1.80 -5.33 9.68
N VAL A 76 -1.99 -4.50 10.73
CA VAL A 76 -3.13 -3.57 10.80
C VAL A 76 -2.88 -2.27 10.02
N LYS A 77 -1.63 -1.75 10.02
CA LYS A 77 -1.34 -0.42 9.49
C LYS A 77 -0.64 -0.39 8.14
N LYS A 78 0.20 -1.40 7.85
CA LYS A 78 1.08 -1.39 6.67
C LYS A 78 0.77 -2.47 5.63
N SER A 79 0.15 -3.56 6.05
CA SER A 79 -0.09 -4.72 5.19
C SER A 79 -0.93 -4.33 3.96
N GLN A 80 -2.00 -3.56 4.14
CA GLN A 80 -2.89 -3.16 3.05
C GLN A 80 -2.19 -2.29 2.01
N ASP A 81 -1.37 -1.34 2.44
CA ASP A 81 -0.63 -0.47 1.53
C ASP A 81 0.34 -1.28 0.64
N ILE A 82 1.00 -2.29 1.24
CA ILE A 82 1.95 -3.15 0.51
C ILE A 82 1.23 -4.12 -0.42
N ILE A 83 0.11 -4.70 0.03
CA ILE A 83 -0.67 -5.64 -0.78
C ILE A 83 -1.24 -4.92 -2.00
N ARG A 84 -1.78 -3.71 -1.83
CA ARG A 84 -2.38 -2.89 -2.90
C ARG A 84 -1.35 -2.14 -3.73
N SER A 85 -0.08 -2.11 -3.33
CA SER A 85 0.96 -1.39 -4.07
C SER A 85 1.03 -1.87 -5.53
N PRO A 86 1.02 -0.95 -6.52
CA PRO A 86 1.17 -1.30 -7.93
C PRO A 86 2.46 -2.05 -8.25
N TYR A 87 3.48 -1.91 -7.40
CA TYR A 87 4.79 -2.57 -7.53
C TYR A 87 4.81 -4.00 -6.97
N ASN A 88 3.69 -4.49 -6.40
CA ASN A 88 3.62 -5.84 -5.84
C ASN A 88 3.46 -6.89 -6.95
N ALA A 89 4.56 -7.48 -7.38
CA ALA A 89 4.58 -8.49 -8.43
C ALA A 89 3.71 -9.75 -8.14
N ARG A 90 3.38 -10.02 -6.86
CA ARG A 90 2.51 -11.13 -6.48
C ARG A 90 1.09 -11.00 -7.03
N GLN A 91 0.63 -9.76 -7.29
CA GLN A 91 -0.68 -9.53 -7.89
C GLN A 91 -0.80 -10.17 -9.28
N ASN A 92 0.30 -10.23 -10.05
CA ASN A 92 0.30 -10.84 -11.37
C ASN A 92 0.04 -12.35 -11.34
N SER A 93 0.32 -13.04 -10.23
CA SER A 93 0.00 -14.46 -10.08
C SER A 93 -1.52 -14.73 -10.01
N ASN A 94 -2.29 -13.73 -9.55
CA ASN A 94 -3.75 -13.83 -9.49
C ASN A 94 -4.39 -13.77 -10.89
N ALA A 95 -3.75 -13.12 -11.86
CA ALA A 95 -4.23 -13.05 -13.25
C ALA A 95 -4.40 -14.43 -13.92
N LYS A 96 -3.74 -15.48 -13.40
CA LYS A 96 -3.94 -16.85 -13.87
C LYS A 96 -5.25 -17.49 -13.39
N ARG A 97 -5.83 -16.97 -12.29
CA ARG A 97 -7.02 -17.54 -11.63
C ARG A 97 -8.24 -16.64 -11.66
N VAL A 98 -8.02 -15.37 -11.98
CA VAL A 98 -9.04 -14.33 -11.92
C VAL A 98 -9.06 -13.58 -13.26
N THR A 99 -10.20 -13.57 -13.92
CA THR A 99 -10.46 -12.68 -15.05
C THR A 99 -10.55 -11.25 -14.54
N ARG A 100 -9.77 -10.33 -15.14
CA ARG A 100 -9.64 -8.96 -14.67
C ARG A 100 -11.00 -8.24 -14.62
N GLY A 101 -11.34 -7.66 -13.48
CA GLY A 101 -12.61 -6.99 -13.21
C GLY A 101 -12.83 -5.72 -14.04
N THR A 102 -14.01 -5.15 -13.93
CA THR A 102 -14.48 -4.00 -14.70
C THR A 102 -14.12 -2.69 -13.99
N ILE A 103 -13.80 -1.64 -14.75
CA ILE A 103 -13.68 -0.27 -14.25
C ILE A 103 -14.89 0.50 -14.76
N VAL A 104 -15.59 1.19 -13.86
CA VAL A 104 -16.77 1.99 -14.20
C VAL A 104 -16.64 3.42 -13.68
N ASP A 105 -17.35 4.34 -14.32
CA ASP A 105 -17.51 5.70 -13.84
C ASP A 105 -18.49 5.77 -12.64
N LYS A 106 -18.76 6.96 -12.12
CA LYS A 106 -19.71 7.17 -11.02
C LYS A 106 -21.16 6.78 -11.33
N ASN A 107 -21.52 6.69 -12.61
CA ASN A 107 -22.87 6.39 -13.09
C ASN A 107 -23.00 4.91 -13.52
N GLY A 108 -21.91 4.13 -13.49
CA GLY A 108 -21.88 2.74 -13.92
C GLY A 108 -21.51 2.55 -15.40
N ASN A 109 -21.14 3.62 -16.12
CA ASN A 109 -20.64 3.49 -17.49
C ASN A 109 -19.30 2.75 -17.50
N VAL A 110 -19.16 1.76 -18.39
CA VAL A 110 -18.00 0.88 -18.47
C VAL A 110 -16.83 1.61 -19.12
N LEU A 111 -15.77 1.84 -18.34
CA LEU A 111 -14.53 2.48 -18.79
C LEU A 111 -13.48 1.46 -19.25
N ALA A 112 -13.47 0.28 -18.65
CA ALA A 112 -12.66 -0.86 -19.07
C ALA A 112 -13.32 -2.17 -18.63
N LYS A 113 -13.35 -3.18 -19.51
CA LYS A 113 -13.87 -4.53 -19.25
C LYS A 113 -12.98 -5.59 -19.87
N THR A 114 -13.12 -6.82 -19.44
CA THR A 114 -12.47 -7.98 -20.05
C THR A 114 -13.51 -8.87 -20.70
N ASP A 115 -13.40 -9.05 -21.99
CA ASP A 115 -14.21 -10.00 -22.74
C ASP A 115 -13.45 -11.33 -22.83
N THR A 116 -14.15 -12.44 -22.59
CA THR A 116 -13.60 -13.79 -22.67
C THR A 116 -14.23 -14.50 -23.86
N ALA A 117 -13.41 -14.88 -24.81
CA ALA A 117 -13.85 -15.64 -26.00
C ALA A 117 -14.17 -17.12 -25.66
N ALA A 118 -14.80 -17.83 -26.59
CA ALA A 118 -15.18 -19.23 -26.39
C ALA A 118 -13.98 -20.19 -26.21
N ASP A 119 -12.79 -19.80 -26.68
CA ASP A 119 -11.52 -20.53 -26.51
C ASP A 119 -10.81 -20.21 -25.17
N GLY A 120 -11.40 -19.33 -24.35
CA GLY A 120 -10.83 -18.90 -23.07
C GLY A 120 -9.82 -17.76 -23.19
N SER A 121 -9.56 -17.23 -24.38
CA SER A 121 -8.73 -16.03 -24.53
C SER A 121 -9.43 -14.80 -23.96
N GLU A 122 -8.65 -13.93 -23.31
CA GLU A 122 -9.14 -12.72 -22.65
C GLU A 122 -8.62 -11.49 -23.38
N THR A 123 -9.54 -10.59 -23.76
CA THR A 123 -9.22 -9.30 -24.38
C THR A 123 -9.70 -8.18 -23.48
N ARG A 124 -8.80 -7.24 -23.16
CA ARG A 124 -9.15 -6.04 -22.39
C ARG A 124 -9.62 -4.96 -23.35
N GLU A 125 -10.82 -4.45 -23.13
CA GLU A 125 -11.46 -3.42 -23.96
C GLU A 125 -11.63 -2.12 -23.18
N TYR A 126 -11.35 -1.00 -23.87
CA TYR A 126 -11.51 0.36 -23.36
C TYR A 126 -12.48 1.12 -24.27
N PRO A 127 -13.79 1.10 -23.96
CA PRO A 127 -14.84 1.59 -24.88
C PRO A 127 -14.73 3.07 -25.25
N TYR A 128 -14.15 3.89 -24.35
CA TYR A 128 -13.97 5.33 -24.56
C TYR A 128 -12.61 5.70 -25.20
N GLY A 129 -11.76 4.72 -25.49
CA GLY A 129 -10.48 4.91 -26.20
C GLY A 129 -9.64 6.04 -25.63
N ASN A 130 -9.20 6.93 -26.51
CA ASN A 130 -8.28 8.01 -26.23
C ASN A 130 -8.72 8.98 -25.11
N ALA A 131 -10.03 9.23 -24.98
CA ALA A 131 -10.56 10.18 -24.03
C ALA A 131 -10.24 9.83 -22.57
N PHE A 132 -10.09 8.54 -22.27
CA PHE A 132 -9.79 8.01 -20.95
C PHE A 132 -8.39 7.39 -20.83
N ALA A 133 -7.58 7.42 -21.90
CA ALA A 133 -6.29 6.73 -21.98
C ALA A 133 -5.38 6.98 -20.79
N HIS A 134 -5.21 8.23 -20.37
CA HIS A 134 -4.30 8.58 -19.28
C HIS A 134 -4.86 8.31 -17.88
N VAL A 135 -6.17 8.47 -17.67
CA VAL A 135 -6.78 8.30 -16.35
C VAL A 135 -7.10 6.85 -16.06
N VAL A 136 -7.67 6.11 -17.02
CA VAL A 136 -7.91 4.68 -16.88
C VAL A 136 -6.60 3.91 -17.07
N GLY A 137 -5.82 4.28 -18.06
CA GLY A 137 -4.54 3.67 -18.38
C GLY A 137 -4.69 2.42 -19.23
N TYR A 138 -3.71 1.53 -19.14
CA TYR A 138 -3.60 0.26 -19.82
C TYR A 138 -3.08 -0.82 -18.87
N ASN A 139 -3.35 -2.10 -19.18
CA ASN A 139 -2.98 -3.24 -18.33
C ASN A 139 -1.75 -4.04 -18.82
N VAL A 140 -1.11 -3.62 -19.90
CA VAL A 140 0.09 -4.24 -20.51
C VAL A 140 1.32 -3.40 -20.23
N GLN A 141 2.53 -3.88 -20.55
CA GLN A 141 3.78 -3.10 -20.53
C GLN A 141 4.02 -2.28 -19.23
N GLY A 142 3.70 -2.88 -18.07
CA GLY A 142 3.92 -2.26 -16.77
C GLY A 142 2.68 -1.62 -16.13
N LYS A 143 1.60 -1.47 -16.87
CA LYS A 143 0.32 -0.87 -16.43
C LYS A 143 0.42 0.63 -16.11
N SER A 144 -0.67 1.36 -16.27
CA SER A 144 -0.75 2.78 -15.92
C SER A 144 -2.13 3.15 -15.37
N GLY A 145 -2.32 4.39 -14.90
CA GLY A 145 -3.60 4.91 -14.47
C GLY A 145 -4.32 4.05 -13.42
N ILE A 146 -5.65 4.00 -13.51
CA ILE A 146 -6.51 3.19 -12.62
C ILE A 146 -6.24 1.70 -12.79
N GLU A 147 -5.85 1.24 -13.98
CA GLU A 147 -5.44 -0.14 -14.22
C GLU A 147 -4.26 -0.57 -13.34
N SER A 148 -3.34 0.35 -13.05
CA SER A 148 -2.23 0.12 -12.13
C SER A 148 -2.65 0.26 -10.68
N LEU A 149 -3.35 1.34 -10.33
CA LEU A 149 -3.75 1.65 -8.96
C LEU A 149 -4.77 0.65 -8.41
N GLY A 150 -5.75 0.27 -9.23
CA GLY A 150 -6.80 -0.71 -8.91
C GLY A 150 -6.41 -2.16 -9.15
N ASN A 151 -5.16 -2.45 -9.53
CA ASN A 151 -4.74 -3.78 -9.97
C ASN A 151 -5.05 -4.89 -8.95
N TYR A 152 -4.90 -4.61 -7.67
CA TYR A 152 -5.24 -5.57 -6.61
C TYR A 152 -6.73 -5.90 -6.61
N ASP A 153 -7.60 -4.89 -6.62
CA ASP A 153 -9.04 -5.07 -6.57
C ASP A 153 -9.55 -5.73 -7.86
N LEU A 154 -9.04 -5.32 -9.02
CA LEU A 154 -9.36 -5.92 -10.33
C LEU A 154 -8.93 -7.39 -10.45
N LEU A 155 -7.95 -7.86 -9.69
CA LEU A 155 -7.46 -9.25 -9.66
C LEU A 155 -7.84 -9.99 -8.38
N THR A 156 -8.74 -9.44 -7.58
CA THR A 156 -9.32 -10.08 -6.40
C THR A 156 -10.81 -10.33 -6.67
N SER A 157 -11.30 -11.49 -6.31
CA SER A 157 -12.72 -11.84 -6.44
C SER A 157 -13.34 -11.93 -5.06
N ASP A 158 -14.42 -11.20 -4.83
CA ASP A 158 -15.26 -11.30 -3.63
C ASP A 158 -16.47 -12.23 -3.80
N GLU A 159 -16.48 -13.01 -4.91
CA GLU A 159 -17.52 -14.03 -5.13
C GLU A 159 -17.62 -15.00 -3.95
N ASN A 160 -18.83 -15.54 -3.76
CA ASN A 160 -19.09 -16.53 -2.72
C ASN A 160 -18.17 -17.74 -2.87
N PHE A 161 -17.69 -18.29 -1.75
CA PHE A 161 -16.82 -19.46 -1.71
C PHE A 161 -17.33 -20.65 -2.54
N LEU A 162 -18.66 -20.89 -2.54
CA LEU A 162 -19.27 -21.97 -3.32
C LEU A 162 -19.16 -21.74 -4.84
N ILE A 163 -19.23 -20.48 -5.29
CA ILE A 163 -19.05 -20.12 -6.71
C ILE A 163 -17.59 -20.33 -7.09
N LYS A 164 -16.65 -19.86 -6.26
CA LYS A 164 -15.20 -20.06 -6.48
C LYS A 164 -14.85 -21.55 -6.59
N LEU A 165 -15.38 -22.36 -5.69
CA LEU A 165 -15.17 -23.80 -5.70
C LEU A 165 -15.74 -24.45 -6.96
N LYS A 166 -16.96 -24.05 -7.40
CA LYS A 166 -17.56 -24.52 -8.65
C LYS A 166 -16.71 -24.13 -9.85
N ASN A 167 -16.23 -22.88 -9.90
CA ASN A 167 -15.39 -22.40 -11.00
C ASN A 167 -14.06 -23.18 -11.05
N GLU A 168 -13.45 -23.47 -9.90
CA GLU A 168 -12.24 -24.28 -9.82
C GLU A 168 -12.45 -25.70 -10.33
N PHE A 169 -13.59 -26.34 -10.00
CA PHE A 169 -13.95 -27.66 -10.58
C PHE A 169 -14.23 -27.64 -12.07
N GLN A 170 -14.62 -26.49 -12.63
CA GLN A 170 -14.90 -26.33 -14.06
C GLN A 170 -13.71 -25.75 -14.83
N ASP A 171 -12.56 -25.60 -14.20
CA ASP A 171 -11.36 -24.94 -14.74
C ASP A 171 -11.65 -23.53 -15.31
N LYS A 172 -12.60 -22.83 -14.66
CA LYS A 172 -12.97 -21.44 -14.99
C LYS A 172 -12.32 -20.46 -14.03
N LYS A 173 -11.89 -19.32 -14.56
CA LYS A 173 -11.43 -18.21 -13.73
C LYS A 173 -12.62 -17.58 -12.98
N ASN A 174 -12.34 -17.06 -11.78
CA ASN A 174 -13.27 -16.20 -11.05
C ASN A 174 -13.28 -14.80 -11.65
N MET A 175 -14.40 -14.08 -11.55
CA MET A 175 -14.46 -12.68 -11.98
C MET A 175 -13.82 -11.77 -10.91
N GLY A 176 -12.96 -10.87 -11.34
CA GLY A 176 -12.37 -9.82 -10.47
C GLY A 176 -13.39 -8.76 -10.09
N ASN A 177 -13.11 -8.03 -9.02
CA ASN A 177 -14.01 -7.01 -8.48
C ASN A 177 -14.14 -5.82 -9.43
N THR A 178 -15.31 -5.20 -9.43
CA THR A 178 -15.55 -3.94 -10.14
C THR A 178 -14.97 -2.77 -9.36
N VAL A 179 -14.16 -1.95 -10.02
CA VAL A 179 -13.65 -0.68 -9.48
C VAL A 179 -14.56 0.46 -9.94
N VAL A 180 -15.27 1.06 -8.99
CA VAL A 180 -16.11 2.25 -9.22
C VAL A 180 -15.25 3.49 -8.99
N THR A 181 -15.17 4.35 -10.00
CA THR A 181 -14.40 5.60 -9.94
C THR A 181 -15.29 6.80 -9.62
N THR A 182 -14.69 7.94 -9.36
CA THR A 182 -15.41 9.21 -9.22
C THR A 182 -15.56 9.97 -10.55
N LEU A 183 -15.04 9.40 -11.63
CA LEU A 183 -15.09 10.01 -12.96
C LEU A 183 -16.53 10.12 -13.45
N ASP A 184 -16.76 11.13 -14.27
CA ASP A 184 -18.00 11.39 -14.99
C ASP A 184 -17.69 11.31 -16.48
N ALA A 185 -18.28 10.33 -17.17
CA ALA A 185 -17.95 10.07 -18.56
C ALA A 185 -18.30 11.28 -19.46
N ASP A 186 -19.45 11.90 -19.24
CA ASP A 186 -19.89 13.04 -20.03
C ASP A 186 -18.97 14.25 -19.84
N LEU A 187 -18.58 14.53 -18.57
CA LEU A 187 -17.66 15.61 -18.23
C LEU A 187 -16.25 15.33 -18.79
N GLN A 188 -15.78 14.09 -18.74
CA GLN A 188 -14.51 13.69 -19.32
C GLN A 188 -14.47 13.91 -20.81
N GLU A 189 -15.51 13.49 -21.54
CA GLU A 189 -15.61 13.71 -22.99
C GLU A 189 -15.70 15.20 -23.33
N ALA A 190 -16.51 15.97 -22.61
CA ALA A 190 -16.59 17.42 -22.79
C ALA A 190 -15.23 18.09 -22.57
N ALA A 191 -14.49 17.72 -21.53
CA ALA A 191 -13.14 18.22 -21.24
C ALA A 191 -12.14 17.81 -22.33
N TYR A 192 -12.25 16.57 -22.85
CA TYR A 192 -11.42 16.07 -23.93
C TYR A 192 -11.63 16.86 -25.24
N GLN A 193 -12.89 17.12 -25.58
CA GLN A 193 -13.25 17.93 -26.77
C GLN A 193 -12.81 19.38 -26.59
N ALA A 194 -13.00 19.98 -25.41
CA ALA A 194 -12.61 21.34 -25.13
C ALA A 194 -11.09 21.59 -25.22
N LEU A 195 -10.29 20.58 -24.84
CA LEU A 195 -8.82 20.67 -24.99
C LEU A 195 -8.40 20.66 -26.48
N GLY A 196 -9.19 20.01 -27.35
CA GLY A 196 -8.91 19.93 -28.80
C GLY A 196 -7.53 19.34 -29.08
N ASP A 197 -6.79 19.95 -30.00
CA ASP A 197 -5.43 19.51 -30.38
C ASP A 197 -4.30 20.15 -29.54
N LYS A 198 -4.67 20.85 -28.47
CA LYS A 198 -3.69 21.51 -27.60
C LYS A 198 -2.95 20.49 -26.74
N LYS A 199 -1.62 20.66 -26.67
CA LYS A 199 -0.77 19.90 -25.76
C LYS A 199 -0.93 20.44 -24.32
N GLY A 200 -1.45 19.61 -23.40
CA GLY A 200 -1.71 20.04 -22.03
C GLY A 200 -2.58 19.06 -21.26
N ALA A 201 -3.18 19.54 -20.18
CA ALA A 201 -4.08 18.76 -19.34
C ALA A 201 -5.29 19.56 -18.87
N VAL A 202 -6.40 18.88 -18.63
CA VAL A 202 -7.60 19.40 -17.94
C VAL A 202 -7.89 18.51 -16.75
N VAL A 203 -8.14 19.11 -15.58
CA VAL A 203 -8.58 18.41 -14.37
C VAL A 203 -9.82 19.13 -13.84
N ALA A 204 -10.91 18.39 -13.68
CA ALA A 204 -12.12 18.83 -12.99
C ALA A 204 -12.23 18.09 -11.65
N MET A 205 -12.38 18.86 -10.58
CA MET A 205 -12.39 18.31 -9.21
C MET A 205 -13.53 18.95 -8.40
N GLU A 206 -14.18 18.17 -7.58
CA GLU A 206 -15.14 18.65 -6.58
C GLU A 206 -14.38 19.27 -5.39
N PRO A 207 -14.47 20.60 -5.15
CA PRO A 207 -13.62 21.26 -4.14
C PRO A 207 -13.84 20.77 -2.70
N LYS A 208 -15.07 20.36 -2.36
CA LYS A 208 -15.42 19.94 -1.00
C LYS A 208 -14.87 18.57 -0.64
N THR A 209 -14.78 17.67 -1.58
CA THR A 209 -14.41 16.26 -1.34
C THR A 209 -13.06 15.88 -1.89
N GLY A 210 -12.53 16.67 -2.83
CA GLY A 210 -11.32 16.35 -3.59
C GLY A 210 -11.52 15.27 -4.67
N LYS A 211 -12.76 14.85 -4.94
CA LYS A 211 -13.05 13.85 -5.98
C LYS A 211 -12.69 14.40 -7.36
N ILE A 212 -11.90 13.63 -8.09
CA ILE A 212 -11.59 13.91 -9.50
C ILE A 212 -12.77 13.44 -10.35
N LEU A 213 -13.38 14.36 -11.07
CA LEU A 213 -14.54 14.09 -11.93
C LEU A 213 -14.12 13.91 -13.39
N ALA A 214 -13.07 14.61 -13.82
CA ALA A 214 -12.45 14.41 -15.13
C ALA A 214 -10.95 14.70 -15.07
N MET A 215 -10.17 13.95 -15.86
CA MET A 215 -8.72 14.12 -15.99
C MET A 215 -8.30 13.78 -17.41
N VAL A 216 -7.98 14.79 -18.20
CA VAL A 216 -7.55 14.67 -19.59
C VAL A 216 -6.10 15.06 -19.72
N SER A 217 -5.35 14.36 -20.54
CA SER A 217 -3.97 14.70 -20.91
C SER A 217 -3.78 14.51 -22.41
N LYS A 218 -3.15 15.48 -23.10
CA LYS A 218 -2.83 15.40 -24.53
C LYS A 218 -1.39 15.84 -24.81
N PRO A 219 -0.73 15.25 -25.84
CA PRO A 219 -1.22 14.20 -26.74
C PRO A 219 -1.47 12.90 -26.00
N ASP A 220 -2.32 12.08 -26.58
CA ASP A 220 -2.82 10.82 -26.03
C ASP A 220 -2.48 9.62 -26.93
N PHE A 221 -3.03 8.47 -26.59
CA PHE A 221 -2.88 7.21 -27.29
C PHE A 221 -4.17 6.39 -27.18
N ASP A 222 -4.34 5.39 -28.04
CA ASP A 222 -5.43 4.42 -27.88
C ASP A 222 -4.98 3.28 -26.95
N PRO A 223 -5.61 3.13 -25.76
CA PRO A 223 -5.24 2.05 -24.82
C PRO A 223 -5.51 0.63 -25.36
N ASN A 224 -6.40 0.49 -26.36
CA ASN A 224 -6.68 -0.80 -27.00
C ASN A 224 -5.51 -1.31 -27.86
N THR A 225 -4.64 -0.42 -28.33
CA THR A 225 -3.54 -0.76 -29.25
C THR A 225 -2.13 -0.55 -28.65
N VAL A 226 -2.06 -0.33 -27.33
CA VAL A 226 -0.78 -0.06 -26.65
C VAL A 226 0.23 -1.20 -26.83
N GLU A 227 -0.22 -2.45 -26.75
CA GLU A 227 0.69 -3.60 -26.84
C GLU A 227 1.36 -3.67 -28.19
N GLU A 228 0.60 -3.49 -29.25
CA GLU A 228 1.07 -3.53 -30.64
C GLU A 228 1.99 -2.34 -30.97
N ASN A 229 1.65 -1.15 -30.45
CA ASN A 229 2.31 0.11 -30.74
C ASN A 229 3.36 0.52 -29.69
N TRP A 230 3.71 -0.34 -28.72
CA TRP A 230 4.56 0.02 -27.59
C TRP A 230 5.87 0.69 -27.96
N ASN A 231 6.57 0.16 -28.96
CA ASN A 231 7.87 0.70 -29.37
C ASN A 231 7.76 2.12 -29.92
N SER A 232 6.73 2.43 -30.69
CA SER A 232 6.48 3.78 -31.21
C SER A 232 6.01 4.73 -30.12
N LEU A 233 5.09 4.29 -29.25
CA LEU A 233 4.57 5.11 -28.14
C LEU A 233 5.64 5.43 -27.11
N SER A 234 6.51 4.47 -26.77
CA SER A 234 7.55 4.66 -25.76
C SER A 234 8.71 5.54 -26.24
N SER A 235 8.94 5.62 -27.56
CA SER A 235 9.98 6.44 -28.16
C SER A 235 9.44 7.78 -28.75
N ASP A 236 8.15 8.04 -28.57
CA ASP A 236 7.52 9.26 -29.12
C ASP A 236 8.08 10.54 -28.50
N THR A 237 8.55 11.45 -29.33
CA THR A 237 9.17 12.73 -28.92
C THR A 237 8.19 13.70 -28.25
N ASN A 238 6.89 13.54 -28.46
CA ASN A 238 5.85 14.31 -27.81
C ASN A 238 5.46 13.74 -26.45
N SER A 239 6.06 12.60 -26.05
CA SER A 239 5.77 11.92 -24.78
C SER A 239 4.28 11.66 -24.60
N VAL A 240 3.70 10.91 -25.55
CA VAL A 240 2.25 10.59 -25.59
C VAL A 240 1.82 9.77 -24.37
N LEU A 241 2.72 8.97 -23.78
CA LEU A 241 2.43 8.18 -22.58
C LEU A 241 2.49 9.00 -21.27
N LEU A 242 2.97 10.25 -21.32
CA LEU A 242 3.08 11.10 -20.13
C LEU A 242 1.70 11.64 -19.73
N ASN A 243 1.23 11.27 -18.53
CA ASN A 243 0.06 11.92 -17.95
C ASN A 243 0.42 13.32 -17.46
N ARG A 244 0.12 14.32 -18.27
CA ARG A 244 0.46 15.73 -17.99
C ARG A 244 -0.30 16.31 -16.81
N ALA A 245 -1.44 15.73 -16.44
CA ALA A 245 -2.19 16.17 -15.27
C ALA A 245 -1.50 15.81 -13.95
N THR A 246 -0.78 14.66 -13.91
CA THR A 246 -0.16 14.13 -12.67
C THR A 246 1.35 14.24 -12.65
N GLN A 247 2.00 14.30 -13.82
CA GLN A 247 3.46 14.28 -13.96
C GLN A 247 4.02 15.54 -14.66
N GLY A 248 3.15 16.35 -15.27
CA GLY A 248 3.55 17.59 -15.92
C GLY A 248 3.98 18.65 -14.90
N GLN A 249 5.07 19.34 -15.22
CA GLN A 249 5.55 20.49 -14.44
C GLN A 249 5.41 21.75 -15.27
N TYR A 250 4.65 22.71 -14.76
CA TYR A 250 4.32 23.93 -15.45
C TYR A 250 4.66 25.17 -14.60
N ALA A 251 5.20 26.20 -15.19
CA ALA A 251 5.36 27.49 -14.51
C ALA A 251 3.97 28.07 -14.21
N PRO A 252 3.64 28.37 -12.95
CA PRO A 252 2.29 28.79 -12.56
C PRO A 252 1.94 30.18 -13.12
N GLY A 253 2.93 31.02 -13.40
CA GLY A 253 2.69 32.37 -13.86
C GLY A 253 1.78 33.15 -12.92
N SER A 254 0.82 33.89 -13.46
CA SER A 254 -0.12 34.71 -12.68
C SER A 254 -1.08 33.94 -11.79
N THR A 255 -1.25 32.64 -11.98
CA THR A 255 -2.06 31.82 -11.07
C THR A 255 -1.44 31.72 -9.66
N PHE A 256 -0.10 31.91 -9.56
CA PHE A 256 0.58 31.95 -8.26
C PHE A 256 0.20 33.17 -7.41
N LYS A 257 -0.39 34.22 -8.02
CA LYS A 257 -0.88 35.38 -7.28
C LYS A 257 -1.96 35.04 -6.26
N VAL A 258 -2.70 33.96 -6.48
CA VAL A 258 -3.67 33.45 -5.49
C VAL A 258 -2.95 33.01 -4.20
N VAL A 259 -1.80 32.33 -4.33
CA VAL A 259 -1.00 31.89 -3.17
C VAL A 259 -0.42 33.12 -2.44
N THR A 260 0.15 34.10 -3.21
CA THR A 260 0.66 35.35 -2.61
C THR A 260 -0.43 36.16 -1.93
N LEU A 261 -1.65 36.18 -2.48
CA LEU A 261 -2.79 36.85 -1.86
C LEU A 261 -3.20 36.15 -0.55
N LEU A 262 -3.28 34.85 -0.53
CA LEU A 262 -3.60 34.08 0.70
C LEU A 262 -2.57 34.33 1.79
N GLU A 263 -1.28 34.38 1.44
CA GLU A 263 -0.21 34.66 2.39
C GLU A 263 -0.30 36.11 2.90
N PHE A 264 -0.55 37.07 2.00
CA PHE A 264 -0.78 38.46 2.38
C PHE A 264 -1.95 38.60 3.38
N MET A 265 -3.07 37.91 3.13
CA MET A 265 -4.23 37.91 4.03
C MET A 265 -3.91 37.25 5.38
N ARG A 266 -3.08 36.23 5.40
CA ARG A 266 -2.64 35.55 6.62
C ARG A 266 -1.77 36.43 7.50
N GLU A 267 -0.86 37.18 6.89
CA GLU A 267 0.07 38.05 7.61
C GLU A 267 -0.53 39.42 8.00
N ASN A 268 -1.57 39.85 7.29
CA ASN A 268 -2.23 41.13 7.50
C ASN A 268 -3.72 40.95 7.84
N PRO A 269 -4.09 40.78 9.11
CA PRO A 269 -5.50 40.59 9.51
C PRO A 269 -6.43 41.70 9.00
N ASP A 270 -5.91 42.93 8.84
CA ASP A 270 -6.63 44.11 8.35
C ASP A 270 -6.58 44.27 6.84
N TYR A 271 -6.32 43.18 6.08
CA TYR A 271 -6.17 43.20 4.62
C TYR A 271 -7.35 43.86 3.89
N SER A 272 -8.54 43.88 4.46
CA SER A 272 -9.73 44.50 3.88
C SER A 272 -9.65 46.05 3.80
N SER A 273 -8.79 46.65 4.63
CA SER A 273 -8.53 48.08 4.64
C SER A 273 -7.36 48.46 3.75
N TYR A 274 -6.62 47.47 3.23
CA TYR A 274 -5.44 47.72 2.39
C TYR A 274 -5.84 48.33 1.05
N SER A 275 -5.16 49.43 0.70
CA SER A 275 -5.30 50.09 -0.59
C SER A 275 -3.92 50.36 -1.19
N TYR A 276 -3.77 50.10 -2.44
CA TYR A 276 -2.54 50.38 -3.17
C TYR A 276 -2.84 51.10 -4.48
N ASN A 277 -2.18 52.26 -4.69
CA ASN A 277 -2.28 52.98 -5.94
C ASN A 277 -1.14 52.57 -6.87
N CYS A 278 -1.47 51.90 -7.96
CA CYS A 278 -0.49 51.41 -8.92
C CYS A 278 0.03 52.55 -9.80
N THR A 279 1.36 52.71 -9.84
CA THR A 279 2.05 53.71 -10.70
C THR A 279 2.75 53.06 -11.90
N GLY A 280 2.37 51.84 -12.27
CA GLY A 280 2.93 51.09 -13.38
C GLY A 280 4.17 50.24 -13.03
N SER A 281 4.86 50.54 -11.96
CA SER A 281 5.97 49.71 -11.45
C SER A 281 6.22 49.97 -9.96
N ILE A 282 6.81 48.98 -9.32
CA ILE A 282 7.31 49.08 -7.94
C ILE A 282 8.77 48.62 -7.91
N GLU A 283 9.59 49.28 -7.12
CA GLU A 283 10.97 48.87 -6.87
C GLU A 283 11.13 48.51 -5.41
N ASN A 284 11.63 47.32 -5.14
CA ASN A 284 11.92 46.82 -3.79
C ASN A 284 13.25 46.07 -3.80
N SER A 285 14.17 46.50 -2.92
CA SER A 285 15.51 45.89 -2.76
C SER A 285 16.30 45.76 -4.08
N GLY A 286 16.18 46.75 -4.96
CA GLY A 286 16.87 46.78 -6.26
C GLY A 286 16.20 45.94 -7.37
N ILE A 287 15.06 45.30 -7.05
CA ILE A 287 14.27 44.57 -8.05
C ILE A 287 13.09 45.44 -8.48
N LYS A 288 13.02 45.75 -9.77
CA LYS A 288 11.92 46.50 -10.32
C LYS A 288 10.89 45.56 -10.96
N ILE A 289 9.67 45.61 -10.47
CA ILE A 289 8.54 44.84 -10.96
C ILE A 289 7.59 45.75 -11.69
N HIS A 290 7.27 45.42 -12.92
CA HIS A 290 6.34 46.18 -13.75
C HIS A 290 4.96 45.56 -13.77
N CYS A 291 3.94 46.38 -13.78
CA CYS A 291 2.58 45.91 -14.06
C CYS A 291 2.46 45.43 -15.50
N TYR A 292 1.65 44.41 -15.73
CA TYR A 292 1.31 43.97 -17.07
C TYR A 292 0.56 45.07 -17.82
N ASN A 293 1.06 45.44 -19.01
CA ASN A 293 0.56 46.54 -19.84
C ASN A 293 0.68 47.95 -19.24
N GLY A 294 1.39 48.17 -18.13
CA GLY A 294 1.79 49.49 -17.67
C GLY A 294 0.66 50.48 -17.42
N HIS A 295 -0.34 50.04 -16.62
CA HIS A 295 -1.40 50.97 -16.18
C HIS A 295 -1.01 51.67 -14.90
#